data_bec9441137455458396e8ef7307de1cf
#
_entry.id   bec9441137455458396e8ef7307de1cf
#
_cell.length_a   1.000
_cell.length_b   1.000
_cell.length_c   1.000
_cell.angle_alpha   90.00
_cell.angle_beta   90.00
_cell.angle_gamma   90.00
#
_symmetry.space_group_name_H-M   'P 1'
#
loop_
_entity.id
_entity.type
_entity.pdbx_description
1 polymer ?
#
loop_
_entity_poly.entity_id
_entity_poly.type
_entity_poly.pdbx_seq_one_letter_code
_entity_poly.pdbx_strand_id
1 'polypeptide(L)'
;VEFSKARPLPELRIFTLEGEKVDLAKYRGKLLILNVWGTWCTPCIREIPQLIDLQKQLKGSNIEIVGVAVDKSVAGIPKFLARHKMSEFNTWSDPTESIEDVMPLEVVPTNYIIDGAGNLVGYLPGYLPWDDKDVMPFLKKLAQKYAHPKTN
;
A
#
# COMPACT_ATOMS: atom_id res chain seq x y z
N VAL A 1 0.95 11.11 -9.06
CA VAL A 1 1.82 11.05 -10.25
C VAL A 1 1.53 9.76 -11.00
N GLU A 2 0.98 9.87 -12.18
CA GLU A 2 0.81 8.72 -13.07
C GLU A 2 1.96 8.70 -14.07
N PHE A 3 2.51 7.49 -14.31
CA PHE A 3 3.53 7.32 -15.34
C PHE A 3 2.90 7.24 -16.72
N SER A 4 3.59 7.76 -17.74
CA SER A 4 3.16 7.64 -19.12
C SER A 4 3.19 6.18 -19.62
N LYS A 5 4.01 5.34 -18.98
CA LYS A 5 4.16 3.94 -19.30
C LYS A 5 4.33 3.15 -18.00
N ALA A 6 3.59 2.05 -17.87
CA ALA A 6 3.70 1.16 -16.72
C ALA A 6 5.13 0.59 -16.61
N ARG A 7 5.62 0.48 -15.37
CA ARG A 7 6.97 0.00 -15.08
C ARG A 7 6.90 -1.38 -14.44
N PRO A 8 7.66 -2.37 -14.93
CA PRO A 8 7.74 -3.67 -14.27
C PRO A 8 8.25 -3.52 -12.84
N LEU A 9 7.68 -4.31 -11.91
CA LEU A 9 8.20 -4.35 -10.55
C LEU A 9 9.33 -5.37 -10.46
N PRO A 10 10.43 -5.03 -9.78
CA PRO A 10 11.42 -6.03 -9.38
C PRO A 10 10.82 -6.95 -8.33
N GLU A 11 11.48 -8.04 -8.02
CA GLU A 11 11.06 -8.88 -6.90
C GLU A 11 11.25 -8.12 -5.59
N LEU A 12 10.14 -7.97 -4.83
CA LEU A 12 10.14 -7.28 -3.56
C LEU A 12 10.21 -8.29 -2.41
N ARG A 13 10.90 -7.92 -1.33
CA ARG A 13 11.04 -8.74 -0.13
C ARG A 13 10.03 -8.26 0.91
N ILE A 14 8.75 -8.53 0.63
CA ILE A 14 7.62 -8.13 1.47
C ILE A 14 7.08 -9.37 2.18
N PHE A 15 6.76 -9.22 3.47
CA PHE A 15 6.32 -10.31 4.32
C PHE A 15 5.07 -9.92 5.08
N THR A 16 4.23 -10.91 5.42
CA THR A 16 3.19 -10.70 6.42
C THR A 16 3.84 -10.43 7.77
N LEU A 17 3.08 -9.93 8.74
CA LEU A 17 3.62 -9.69 10.09
C LEU A 17 3.99 -10.99 10.80
N GLU A 18 3.49 -12.15 10.32
CA GLU A 18 3.83 -13.47 10.81
C GLU A 18 5.07 -14.06 10.12
N GLY A 19 5.66 -13.34 9.17
CA GLY A 19 6.91 -13.71 8.52
C GLY A 19 6.76 -14.51 7.23
N GLU A 20 5.54 -14.66 6.71
CA GLU A 20 5.32 -15.34 5.43
C GLU A 20 5.59 -14.40 4.27
N LYS A 21 6.25 -14.90 3.24
CA LYS A 21 6.50 -14.09 2.03
C LYS A 21 5.20 -13.81 1.30
N VAL A 22 4.98 -12.52 0.97
CA VAL A 22 3.82 -12.10 0.20
C VAL A 22 4.05 -12.36 -1.29
N ASP A 23 3.07 -12.99 -1.93
CA ASP A 23 3.05 -13.21 -3.38
C ASP A 23 2.14 -12.18 -4.03
N LEU A 24 2.72 -11.15 -4.63
CA LEU A 24 1.95 -10.09 -5.28
C LEU A 24 1.19 -10.58 -6.51
N ALA A 25 1.55 -11.74 -7.07
CA ALA A 25 0.82 -12.33 -8.19
C ALA A 25 -0.64 -12.68 -7.82
N LYS A 26 -0.92 -12.87 -6.55
CA LYS A 26 -2.29 -13.14 -6.07
C LYS A 26 -3.23 -11.94 -6.24
N TYR A 27 -2.69 -10.77 -6.54
CA TYR A 27 -3.46 -9.53 -6.68
C TYR A 27 -3.69 -9.15 -8.15
N ARG A 28 -3.41 -10.06 -9.08
CA ARG A 28 -3.69 -9.83 -10.51
C ARG A 28 -5.19 -9.60 -10.72
N GLY A 29 -5.53 -8.65 -11.60
CA GLY A 29 -6.91 -8.26 -11.84
C GLY A 29 -7.48 -7.27 -10.83
N LYS A 30 -6.66 -6.81 -9.88
CA LYS A 30 -7.04 -5.81 -8.89
C LYS A 30 -6.13 -4.60 -8.98
N LEU A 31 -6.66 -3.44 -8.56
CA LEU A 31 -5.84 -2.28 -8.27
C LEU A 31 -5.25 -2.47 -6.88
N LEU A 32 -3.92 -2.54 -6.78
CA LEU A 32 -3.23 -2.69 -5.49
C LEU A 32 -2.50 -1.40 -5.16
N ILE A 33 -2.81 -0.84 -3.99
CA ILE A 33 -2.13 0.34 -3.48
C ILE A 33 -1.32 -0.06 -2.26
N LEU A 34 0.00 0.14 -2.32
CA LEU A 34 0.91 -0.13 -1.22
C LEU A 34 1.20 1.17 -0.48
N ASN A 35 0.67 1.28 0.74
CA ASN A 35 0.88 2.42 1.62
C ASN A 35 2.15 2.18 2.44
N VAL A 36 3.24 2.80 2.04
CA VAL A 36 4.53 2.64 2.73
C VAL A 36 4.58 3.56 3.95
N TRP A 37 4.84 2.98 5.12
CA TRP A 37 4.80 3.70 6.38
C TRP A 37 5.85 3.17 7.37
N GLY A 38 5.98 3.85 8.51
CA GLY A 38 6.85 3.41 9.58
C GLY A 38 6.30 3.84 10.94
N THR A 39 6.63 3.09 11.99
CA THR A 39 6.14 3.38 13.34
C THR A 39 6.67 4.71 13.89
N TRP A 40 7.78 5.20 13.34
CA TRP A 40 8.41 6.49 13.69
C TRP A 40 7.81 7.69 12.93
N CYS A 41 6.88 7.45 12.04
CA CYS A 41 6.36 8.47 11.12
C CYS A 41 5.01 8.98 11.59
N THR A 42 4.96 10.20 12.17
CA THR A 42 3.73 10.80 12.67
C THR A 42 2.63 10.97 11.62
N PRO A 43 2.90 11.50 10.42
CA PRO A 43 1.86 11.59 9.38
C PRO A 43 1.30 10.23 8.98
N CYS A 44 2.14 9.18 8.95
CA CYS A 44 1.69 7.82 8.66
C CYS A 44 0.67 7.36 9.70
N ILE A 45 0.98 7.59 10.97
CA ILE A 45 0.13 7.15 12.09
C ILE A 45 -1.24 7.81 12.02
N ARG A 46 -1.29 9.06 11.59
CA ARG A 46 -2.57 9.80 11.43
C ARG A 46 -3.46 9.19 10.36
N GLU A 47 -2.87 8.61 9.32
CA GLU A 47 -3.65 7.99 8.24
C GLU A 47 -4.23 6.64 8.61
N ILE A 48 -3.61 5.91 9.53
CA ILE A 48 -3.95 4.50 9.78
C ILE A 48 -5.42 4.30 10.16
N PRO A 49 -6.03 5.06 11.09
CA PRO A 49 -7.45 4.87 11.38
C PRO A 49 -8.36 5.05 10.17
N GLN A 50 -8.06 6.03 9.31
CA GLN A 50 -8.80 6.26 8.08
C GLN A 50 -8.59 5.12 7.08
N LEU A 51 -7.37 4.59 7.00
CA LEU A 51 -7.05 3.46 6.13
C LEU A 51 -7.73 2.19 6.59
N ILE A 52 -7.82 1.95 7.90
CA ILE A 52 -8.57 0.80 8.45
C ILE A 52 -10.02 0.84 7.98
N ASP A 53 -10.68 1.99 8.11
CA ASP A 53 -12.07 2.14 7.67
C ASP A 53 -12.20 1.94 6.16
N LEU A 54 -11.27 2.47 5.39
CA LEU A 54 -11.28 2.34 3.95
C LEU A 54 -11.05 0.88 3.52
N GLN A 55 -10.14 0.18 4.17
CA GLN A 55 -9.91 -1.25 3.91
C GLN A 55 -11.19 -2.06 4.13
N LYS A 56 -11.97 -1.73 5.17
CA LYS A 56 -13.26 -2.39 5.43
C LYS A 56 -14.26 -2.11 4.32
N GLN A 57 -14.34 -0.85 3.86
CA GLN A 57 -15.26 -0.46 2.79
C GLN A 57 -14.93 -1.13 1.46
N LEU A 58 -13.65 -1.37 1.20
CA LEU A 58 -13.16 -1.95 -0.05
C LEU A 58 -13.18 -3.47 -0.07
N LYS A 59 -13.51 -4.11 1.05
CA LYS A 59 -13.52 -5.57 1.15
C LYS A 59 -14.44 -6.18 0.09
N GLY A 60 -13.93 -7.14 -0.67
CA GLY A 60 -14.69 -7.79 -1.74
C GLY A 60 -14.70 -7.03 -3.06
N SER A 61 -14.10 -5.84 -3.12
CA SER A 61 -13.99 -5.07 -4.37
C SER A 61 -12.72 -5.43 -5.14
N ASN A 62 -12.54 -4.81 -6.31
CA ASN A 62 -11.31 -4.96 -7.09
C ASN A 62 -10.22 -3.95 -6.71
N ILE A 63 -10.34 -3.34 -5.54
CA ILE A 63 -9.35 -2.40 -5.00
C ILE A 63 -8.85 -2.92 -3.66
N GLU A 64 -7.52 -3.05 -3.54
CA GLU A 64 -6.87 -3.43 -2.29
C GLU A 64 -5.90 -2.33 -1.89
N ILE A 65 -5.98 -1.89 -0.63
CA ILE A 65 -4.98 -1.00 -0.04
C ILE A 65 -4.36 -1.76 1.13
N VAL A 66 -3.04 -1.90 1.13
CA VAL A 66 -2.32 -2.61 2.17
C VAL A 66 -1.15 -1.75 2.63
N GLY A 67 -0.97 -1.63 3.94
CA GLY A 67 0.21 -0.99 4.49
C GLY A 67 1.46 -1.83 4.24
N VAL A 68 2.61 -1.17 4.13
CA VAL A 68 3.92 -1.81 4.06
C VAL A 68 4.85 -1.07 4.99
N ALA A 69 5.10 -1.64 6.16
CA ALA A 69 5.97 -1.03 7.16
C ALA A 69 7.43 -1.26 6.80
N VAL A 70 8.22 -0.19 6.78
CA VAL A 70 9.65 -0.26 6.46
C VAL A 70 10.54 -0.28 7.71
N ASP A 71 9.95 -0.48 8.87
CA ASP A 71 10.69 -0.68 10.11
C ASP A 71 11.62 -1.88 10.00
N LYS A 72 12.85 -1.74 10.50
CA LYS A 72 13.81 -2.86 10.54
C LYS A 72 13.40 -3.93 11.53
N SER A 73 12.76 -3.54 12.64
CA SER A 73 12.28 -4.47 13.66
C SER A 73 10.82 -4.83 13.39
N VAL A 74 10.59 -5.95 12.71
CA VAL A 74 9.24 -6.44 12.40
C VAL A 74 8.46 -6.78 13.66
N ALA A 75 9.13 -7.35 14.66
CA ALA A 75 8.49 -7.75 15.91
C ALA A 75 7.85 -6.60 16.68
N GLY A 76 8.35 -5.37 16.48
CA GLY A 76 7.79 -4.19 17.13
C GLY A 76 6.50 -3.68 16.53
N ILE A 77 6.17 -4.09 15.29
CA ILE A 77 5.01 -3.56 14.58
C ILE A 77 3.69 -3.99 15.22
N PRO A 78 3.44 -5.28 15.51
CA PRO A 78 2.19 -5.67 16.16
C PRO A 78 2.00 -5.00 17.53
N LYS A 79 3.06 -4.88 18.30
CA LYS A 79 3.01 -4.23 19.61
C LYS A 79 2.66 -2.74 19.50
N PHE A 80 3.24 -2.06 18.51
CA PHE A 80 2.95 -0.67 18.22
C PHE A 80 1.47 -0.49 17.86
N LEU A 81 0.96 -1.32 16.95
CA LEU A 81 -0.43 -1.25 16.52
C LEU A 81 -1.40 -1.52 17.68
N ALA A 82 -1.10 -2.51 18.53
CA ALA A 82 -1.92 -2.82 19.70
C ALA A 82 -1.93 -1.65 20.68
N ARG A 83 -0.78 -1.04 20.94
CA ARG A 83 -0.66 0.11 21.86
C ARG A 83 -1.51 1.28 21.39
N HIS A 84 -1.63 1.49 20.09
CA HIS A 84 -2.39 2.58 19.51
C HIS A 84 -3.81 2.19 19.10
N LYS A 85 -4.26 0.99 19.47
CA LYS A 85 -5.61 0.48 19.14
C LYS A 85 -5.85 0.42 17.63
N MET A 86 -4.84 0.04 16.89
CA MET A 86 -4.86 -0.03 15.42
C MET A 86 -4.51 -1.43 14.90
N SER A 87 -4.74 -2.48 15.70
CA SER A 87 -4.41 -3.86 15.34
C SER A 87 -5.20 -4.38 14.13
N GLU A 88 -6.29 -3.72 13.76
CA GLU A 88 -7.08 -4.09 12.58
C GLU A 88 -6.44 -3.64 11.27
N PHE A 89 -5.39 -2.83 11.33
CA PHE A 89 -4.72 -2.36 10.11
C PHE A 89 -4.11 -3.54 9.36
N ASN A 90 -4.55 -3.73 8.11
CA ASN A 90 -3.97 -4.73 7.23
C ASN A 90 -2.66 -4.17 6.67
N THR A 91 -1.56 -4.67 7.18
CA THR A 91 -0.22 -4.22 6.78
C THR A 91 0.75 -5.38 6.68
N TRP A 92 1.62 -5.29 5.69
CA TRP A 92 2.79 -6.14 5.53
C TRP A 92 4.02 -5.41 6.06
N SER A 93 5.18 -6.04 5.95
CA SER A 93 6.47 -5.46 6.30
C SER A 93 7.47 -5.60 5.16
N ASP A 94 8.38 -4.64 5.08
CA ASP A 94 9.49 -4.62 4.11
C ASP A 94 10.76 -4.21 4.86
N PRO A 95 11.29 -5.12 5.70
CA PRO A 95 12.36 -4.75 6.66
C PRO A 95 13.68 -4.36 6.03
N THR A 96 13.92 -4.75 4.78
CA THR A 96 15.14 -4.35 4.05
C THR A 96 14.88 -3.19 3.09
N GLU A 97 13.71 -2.57 3.17
CA GLU A 97 13.32 -1.46 2.30
C GLU A 97 13.49 -1.80 0.82
N SER A 98 13.07 -3.01 0.43
CA SER A 98 13.15 -3.46 -0.97
C SER A 98 12.34 -2.59 -1.92
N ILE A 99 11.35 -1.86 -1.38
CA ILE A 99 10.55 -0.92 -2.19
C ILE A 99 11.44 0.15 -2.84
N GLU A 100 12.59 0.48 -2.27
CA GLU A 100 13.53 1.42 -2.86
C GLU A 100 14.17 0.89 -4.15
N ASP A 101 14.10 -0.42 -4.40
CA ASP A 101 14.54 -1.00 -5.68
C ASP A 101 13.60 -0.58 -6.82
N VAL A 102 12.38 -0.15 -6.50
CA VAL A 102 11.41 0.35 -7.48
C VAL A 102 11.72 1.80 -7.84
N MET A 103 11.90 2.62 -6.84
CA MET A 103 12.30 4.03 -6.95
C MET A 103 12.67 4.54 -5.56
N PRO A 104 13.50 5.59 -5.47
CA PRO A 104 13.87 6.14 -4.15
C PRO A 104 12.66 6.53 -3.33
N LEU A 105 12.66 6.13 -2.05
CA LEU A 105 11.62 6.49 -1.10
C LEU A 105 12.01 7.81 -0.43
N GLU A 106 11.60 8.92 -1.05
CA GLU A 106 11.99 10.25 -0.60
C GLU A 106 11.16 10.76 0.58
N VAL A 107 9.92 10.30 0.69
CA VAL A 107 9.01 10.73 1.74
C VAL A 107 8.15 9.56 2.18
N VAL A 108 7.83 9.54 3.48
CA VAL A 108 6.91 8.57 4.08
C VAL A 108 5.78 9.36 4.74
N PRO A 109 4.50 9.07 4.51
CA PRO A 109 4.00 7.96 3.70
C PRO A 109 4.11 8.22 2.20
N THR A 110 4.24 7.16 1.43
CA THR A 110 4.10 7.18 -0.03
C THR A 110 3.26 5.99 -0.44
N ASN A 111 2.35 6.21 -1.36
CA ASN A 111 1.46 5.17 -1.86
C ASN A 111 1.86 4.79 -3.27
N TYR A 112 2.19 3.53 -3.49
CA TYR A 112 2.55 3.00 -4.81
C TYR A 112 1.34 2.33 -5.42
N ILE A 113 1.02 2.68 -6.67
CA ILE A 113 -0.16 2.19 -7.39
C ILE A 113 0.28 1.10 -8.36
N ILE A 114 -0.23 -0.12 -8.14
CA ILE A 114 0.11 -1.29 -8.94
C ILE A 114 -1.14 -1.72 -9.70
N ASP A 115 -1.01 -1.90 -11.01
CA ASP A 115 -2.14 -2.28 -11.86
C ASP A 115 -2.46 -3.78 -11.76
N GLY A 116 -3.53 -4.21 -12.43
CA GLY A 116 -3.97 -5.59 -12.42
C GLY A 116 -3.01 -6.55 -13.11
N ALA A 117 -2.06 -6.05 -13.91
CA ALA A 117 -1.00 -6.85 -14.51
C ALA A 117 0.24 -6.95 -13.62
N GLY A 118 0.27 -6.23 -12.48
CA GLY A 118 1.37 -6.27 -11.54
C GLY A 118 2.48 -5.27 -11.80
N ASN A 119 2.22 -4.26 -12.59
CA ASN A 119 3.19 -3.22 -12.91
C ASN A 119 2.90 -1.93 -12.12
N LEU A 120 3.95 -1.17 -11.83
CA LEU A 120 3.82 0.13 -11.20
C LEU A 120 3.35 1.16 -12.22
N VAL A 121 2.23 1.82 -11.94
CA VAL A 121 1.64 2.82 -12.84
C VAL A 121 1.69 4.24 -12.29
N GLY A 122 2.01 4.40 -11.02
CA GLY A 122 2.12 5.72 -10.43
C GLY A 122 2.36 5.65 -8.93
N TYR A 123 2.38 6.81 -8.30
CA TYR A 123 2.53 6.92 -6.86
C TYR A 123 1.92 8.22 -6.35
N LEU A 124 1.59 8.24 -5.05
CA LEU A 124 1.05 9.41 -4.38
C LEU A 124 1.92 9.67 -3.14
N PRO A 125 2.77 10.70 -3.18
CA PRO A 125 3.65 11.01 -2.05
C PRO A 125 2.93 11.84 -0.99
N GLY A 126 3.31 11.63 0.27
CA GLY A 126 2.87 12.44 1.38
C GLY A 126 1.54 12.05 1.98
N TYR A 127 1.16 12.76 3.04
CA TYR A 127 -0.09 12.55 3.76
C TYR A 127 -1.30 12.77 2.86
N LEU A 128 -2.29 11.88 2.97
CA LEU A 128 -3.54 11.99 2.22
C LEU A 128 -4.74 11.90 3.17
N PRO A 129 -5.80 12.69 2.92
CA PRO A 129 -7.03 12.64 3.70
C PRO A 129 -7.92 11.49 3.20
N TRP A 130 -7.63 10.26 3.64
CA TRP A 130 -8.31 9.06 3.14
C TRP A 130 -9.81 9.02 3.47
N ASP A 131 -10.28 9.82 4.44
CA ASP A 131 -11.70 9.92 4.80
C ASP A 131 -12.45 10.98 3.99
N ASP A 132 -11.78 11.68 3.08
CA ASP A 132 -12.42 12.69 2.24
C ASP A 132 -13.41 12.03 1.28
N LYS A 133 -14.52 12.72 1.02
CA LYS A 133 -15.61 12.23 0.14
C LYS A 133 -15.15 11.96 -1.28
N ASP A 134 -14.08 12.61 -1.74
CA ASP A 134 -13.58 12.47 -3.12
C ASP A 134 -12.66 11.25 -3.30
N VAL A 135 -12.26 10.61 -2.20
CA VAL A 135 -11.32 9.47 -2.25
C VAL A 135 -11.94 8.27 -2.96
N MET A 136 -13.14 7.86 -2.57
CA MET A 136 -13.77 6.68 -3.19
C MET A 136 -14.02 6.86 -4.68
N PRO A 137 -14.57 7.99 -5.17
CA PRO A 137 -14.68 8.22 -6.61
C PRO A 137 -13.34 8.19 -7.33
N PHE A 138 -12.29 8.74 -6.72
CA PHE A 138 -10.93 8.72 -7.28
C PHE A 138 -10.41 7.30 -7.41
N LEU A 139 -10.55 6.48 -6.37
CA LEU A 139 -10.12 5.08 -6.38
C LEU A 139 -10.88 4.26 -7.42
N LYS A 140 -12.18 4.49 -7.56
CA LYS A 140 -12.99 3.81 -8.58
C LYS A 140 -12.54 4.16 -10.00
N LYS A 141 -12.18 5.42 -10.25
CA LYS A 141 -11.62 5.82 -11.55
C LYS A 141 -10.30 5.14 -11.83
N LEU A 142 -9.42 5.08 -10.84
CA LEU A 142 -8.15 4.36 -10.99
C LEU A 142 -8.38 2.88 -11.27
N ALA A 143 -9.33 2.26 -10.58
CA ALA A 143 -9.63 0.85 -10.77
C ALA A 143 -10.18 0.58 -12.17
N GLN A 144 -11.05 1.46 -12.69
CA GLN A 144 -11.56 1.34 -14.06
C GLN A 144 -10.43 1.37 -15.08
N LYS A 145 -9.42 2.18 -14.84
CA LYS A 145 -8.28 2.32 -15.74
C LYS A 145 -7.27 1.20 -15.60
N TYR A 146 -7.01 0.72 -14.37
CA TYR A 146 -5.84 -0.10 -14.07
C TYR A 146 -6.14 -1.49 -13.50
N ALA A 147 -7.33 -1.77 -13.00
CA ALA A 147 -7.62 -3.05 -12.35
C ALA A 147 -7.92 -4.18 -13.34
N HIS A 148 -7.09 -4.29 -14.37
CA HIS A 148 -7.22 -5.31 -15.41
C HIS A 148 -6.02 -6.24 -15.41
N PRO A 149 -6.19 -7.53 -15.81
CA PRO A 149 -5.06 -8.45 -15.87
C PRO A 149 -3.98 -8.07 -16.89
N LYS A 150 -4.30 -7.11 -17.78
CA LYS A 150 -3.34 -6.62 -18.79
C LYS A 150 -3.06 -5.14 -18.54
N THR A 151 -1.80 -4.74 -18.76
CA THR A 151 -1.41 -3.34 -18.66
C THR A 151 -2.02 -2.53 -19.81
N ASN A 152 -2.59 -1.38 -19.45
CA ASN A 152 -3.11 -0.44 -20.44
C ASN A 152 -1.98 0.37 -21.07
#